data_8307ef1e9653bb4629a8bfd61fb8f4a5
#
_entry.id   8307ef1e9653bb4629a8bfd61fb8f4a5
#
_cell.length_a   1.000
_cell.length_b   1.000
_cell.length_c   1.000
_cell.angle_alpha   90.00
_cell.angle_beta   90.00
_cell.angle_gamma   90.00
#
_symmetry.space_group_name_H-M   'P 1'
#
loop_
_entity.id
_entity.type
_entity.pdbx_description
1 polymer ?
#
loop_
_entity_poly.entity_id
_entity_poly.type
_entity_poly.pdbx_seq_one_letter_code
_entity_poly.pdbx_strand_id
1 'polypeptide(L)'
;MEVERTCGMQETEQLGAGTSPEPQIRTSQSAGRTTDARRHRWGVILAGGDGTRLQSLTRLACGDDRPKQFCPLLGGKTLLAHTRQRLASRIAPDRMLFVLTRKHERFYEEELNRVAPLQKVIQPRNRGTLPAILWTLLRLHRTDANALVGFFPSDHYFARQDQFVATIDRTFDYLDRMHDAVILLGSAAERPETQYGWIEPEYGDESALDGKFTRVRCFWEKPSQPVALELFEKGCLWNTFVMMGHVKTFLDMIRRASPGMFDRFDQAISARTELADEEQSMRRVYNDLETADFSKAVLARSANQLLVTSCGNVGWSDLGEPRRFIEALLENGIENPWAAAEVCNVCGLKKEQIDTSFGIGRADGAVPVAMVPVQPSAVAPAALTSIPD
;
A
#
# COMPACT_ATOMS: atom_id res chain seq x y z
N MET A 1 -5.94 -4.22 29.76
CA MET A 1 -7.33 -4.40 29.34
C MET A 1 -7.97 -3.01 29.27
N GLU A 2 -7.34 -2.10 28.52
CA GLU A 2 -7.75 -0.67 28.48
C GLU A 2 -7.21 0.03 27.22
N VAL A 3 -7.54 -0.48 26.02
CA VAL A 3 -7.17 0.12 24.72
C VAL A 3 -8.39 0.21 23.78
N GLU A 4 -9.60 -0.18 24.24
CA GLU A 4 -10.78 -0.28 23.35
C GLU A 4 -11.68 0.97 23.26
N ARG A 5 -11.40 2.07 23.97
CA ARG A 5 -12.30 3.24 23.95
C ARG A 5 -11.55 4.56 23.81
N THR A 6 -11.22 4.93 22.59
CA THR A 6 -10.90 6.32 22.25
C THR A 6 -11.78 6.83 21.08
N CYS A 7 -13.05 6.41 21.08
CA CYS A 7 -14.08 7.09 20.27
C CYS A 7 -14.87 8.00 21.26
N GLY A 8 -14.48 9.28 21.33
CA GLY A 8 -15.13 10.26 22.19
C GLY A 8 -16.57 10.50 21.74
N MET A 9 -17.53 10.21 22.61
CA MET A 9 -18.91 10.66 22.48
C MET A 9 -18.92 12.18 22.64
N GLN A 10 -19.22 12.91 21.56
CA GLN A 10 -19.66 14.31 21.64
C GLN A 10 -21.15 14.37 21.36
N GLU A 11 -21.88 14.93 22.29
CA GLU A 11 -23.32 15.20 22.21
C GLU A 11 -23.60 16.19 21.08
N THR A 12 -24.63 15.90 20.29
CA THR A 12 -25.11 16.69 19.18
C THR A 12 -25.99 17.81 19.66
N GLU A 13 -25.53 19.07 19.51
CA GLU A 13 -26.42 20.23 19.45
C GLU A 13 -26.99 20.37 18.03
N GLN A 14 -28.31 20.36 17.94
CA GLN A 14 -29.07 20.60 16.72
C GLN A 14 -28.97 22.07 16.32
N LEU A 15 -28.49 22.36 15.11
CA LEU A 15 -28.66 23.67 14.46
C LEU A 15 -29.25 23.49 13.05
N GLY A 16 -30.21 24.38 12.81
CA GLY A 16 -31.23 24.39 11.80
C GLY A 16 -30.80 24.27 10.31
N ALA A 17 -31.74 23.80 9.53
CA ALA A 17 -31.71 23.69 8.09
C ALA A 17 -31.64 25.05 7.40
N GLY A 18 -30.55 25.29 6.66
CA GLY A 18 -30.42 26.38 5.70
C GLY A 18 -30.12 25.81 4.31
N THR A 19 -31.10 25.94 3.41
CA THR A 19 -30.97 25.61 1.99
C THR A 19 -30.06 26.60 1.28
N SER A 20 -28.94 26.17 0.73
CA SER A 20 -28.09 26.98 -0.15
C SER A 20 -28.21 26.51 -1.62
N PRO A 21 -28.17 27.43 -2.60
CA PRO A 21 -28.44 27.14 -4.01
C PRO A 21 -27.26 26.44 -4.70
N GLU A 22 -27.60 25.56 -5.65
CA GLU A 22 -26.64 24.87 -6.52
C GLU A 22 -25.79 25.85 -7.35
N PRO A 23 -24.48 25.60 -7.49
CA PRO A 23 -23.64 26.37 -8.41
C PRO A 23 -23.73 25.80 -9.83
N GLN A 24 -24.11 26.66 -10.78
CA GLN A 24 -24.10 26.39 -12.21
C GLN A 24 -22.65 26.14 -12.70
N ILE A 25 -22.42 24.98 -13.31
CA ILE A 25 -21.14 24.56 -13.90
C ILE A 25 -20.92 25.34 -15.21
N ARG A 26 -19.95 26.24 -15.23
CA ARG A 26 -19.38 26.83 -16.46
C ARG A 26 -18.39 25.85 -17.08
N THR A 27 -18.79 25.20 -18.19
CA THR A 27 -17.93 24.38 -19.04
C THR A 27 -17.15 25.27 -20.00
N SER A 28 -15.87 25.52 -19.72
CA SER A 28 -14.81 25.83 -20.71
C SER A 28 -13.53 26.30 -20.00
N GLN A 29 -12.65 25.36 -19.64
CA GLN A 29 -11.19 25.57 -19.37
C GLN A 29 -10.53 24.26 -18.82
N SER A 30 -10.94 23.09 -19.31
CA SER A 30 -10.53 21.82 -18.66
C SER A 30 -9.20 21.20 -19.15
N ALA A 31 -8.74 21.50 -20.37
CA ALA A 31 -7.58 20.80 -20.92
C ALA A 31 -6.20 21.27 -20.39
N GLY A 32 -6.05 22.53 -20.03
CA GLY A 32 -4.79 23.07 -19.49
C GLY A 32 -4.58 22.78 -17.99
N ARG A 33 -5.68 22.68 -17.22
CA ARG A 33 -5.62 22.39 -15.77
C ARG A 33 -5.28 20.91 -15.47
N THR A 34 -5.66 19.99 -16.32
CA THR A 34 -5.42 18.54 -16.12
C THR A 34 -3.96 18.14 -16.29
N THR A 35 -3.20 18.83 -17.16
CA THR A 35 -1.76 18.55 -17.33
C THR A 35 -0.93 19.11 -16.19
N ASP A 36 -1.32 20.22 -15.60
CA ASP A 36 -0.59 20.83 -14.48
C ASP A 36 -0.84 20.10 -13.16
N ALA A 37 -2.07 19.68 -12.88
CA ALA A 37 -2.43 18.90 -11.69
C ALA A 37 -1.67 17.55 -11.62
N ARG A 38 -1.48 16.86 -12.74
CA ARG A 38 -0.72 15.61 -12.80
C ARG A 38 0.78 15.77 -12.48
N ARG A 39 1.33 16.97 -12.61
CA ARG A 39 2.72 17.27 -12.27
C ARG A 39 3.05 17.09 -10.80
N HIS A 40 2.07 17.24 -9.91
CA HIS A 40 2.25 17.13 -8.48
C HIS A 40 1.78 15.78 -7.91
N ARG A 41 1.36 14.82 -8.75
CA ARG A 41 0.93 13.48 -8.31
C ARG A 41 2.15 12.59 -8.09
N TRP A 42 2.30 12.11 -6.86
CA TRP A 42 3.39 11.25 -6.43
C TRP A 42 2.86 9.92 -5.91
N GLY A 43 3.58 8.84 -6.20
CA GLY A 43 3.33 7.53 -5.64
C GLY A 43 4.47 7.09 -4.72
N VAL A 44 4.14 6.64 -3.53
CA VAL A 44 5.09 6.07 -2.58
C VAL A 44 4.76 4.60 -2.41
N ILE A 45 5.67 3.73 -2.88
CA ILE A 45 5.54 2.28 -2.74
C ILE A 45 6.26 1.83 -1.47
N LEU A 46 5.49 1.30 -0.51
CA LEU A 46 6.00 0.84 0.77
C LEU A 46 6.50 -0.60 0.65
N ALA A 47 7.81 -0.79 0.60
CA ALA A 47 8.46 -2.09 0.40
C ALA A 47 9.50 -2.43 1.51
N GLY A 48 9.38 -1.80 2.69
CA GLY A 48 10.32 -1.97 3.81
C GLY A 48 9.99 -3.08 4.78
N GLY A 49 8.84 -3.77 4.64
CA GLY A 49 8.39 -4.82 5.54
C GLY A 49 9.26 -6.09 5.49
N ASP A 50 9.47 -6.74 6.64
CA ASP A 50 10.30 -7.97 6.75
C ASP A 50 9.58 -9.24 6.29
N GLY A 51 8.25 -9.24 6.17
CA GLY A 51 7.44 -10.35 5.65
C GLY A 51 7.56 -11.66 6.45
N THR A 52 7.89 -11.59 7.74
CA THR A 52 8.26 -12.75 8.58
C THR A 52 7.20 -13.85 8.64
N ARG A 53 5.92 -13.50 8.58
CA ARG A 53 4.81 -14.46 8.63
C ARG A 53 4.77 -15.43 7.44
N LEU A 54 5.33 -15.03 6.30
CA LEU A 54 5.36 -15.84 5.08
C LEU A 54 6.73 -16.41 4.73
N GLN A 55 7.73 -16.29 5.62
CA GLN A 55 9.09 -16.75 5.31
C GLN A 55 9.19 -18.22 4.95
N SER A 56 8.41 -19.10 5.58
CA SER A 56 8.37 -20.51 5.19
C SER A 56 7.89 -20.70 3.74
N LEU A 57 6.89 -19.93 3.33
CA LEU A 57 6.36 -19.98 1.98
C LEU A 57 7.32 -19.34 0.97
N THR A 58 7.95 -18.23 1.31
CA THR A 58 8.93 -17.57 0.41
C THR A 58 10.20 -18.40 0.25
N ARG A 59 10.65 -19.14 1.29
CA ARG A 59 11.72 -20.12 1.17
C ARG A 59 11.35 -21.26 0.23
N LEU A 60 10.14 -21.76 0.33
CA LEU A 60 9.66 -22.81 -0.58
C LEU A 60 9.63 -22.31 -2.04
N ALA A 61 9.16 -21.08 -2.25
CA ALA A 61 9.00 -20.51 -3.57
C ALA A 61 10.31 -20.04 -4.23
N CYS A 62 11.22 -19.49 -3.43
CA CYS A 62 12.40 -18.75 -3.92
C CYS A 62 13.72 -19.34 -3.44
N GLY A 63 13.70 -20.31 -2.51
CA GLY A 63 14.91 -20.92 -1.93
C GLY A 63 15.64 -20.05 -0.91
N ASP A 64 15.11 -18.88 -0.54
CA ASP A 64 15.72 -17.95 0.41
C ASP A 64 14.68 -17.21 1.28
N ASP A 65 15.16 -16.39 2.23
CA ASP A 65 14.35 -15.65 3.21
C ASP A 65 13.86 -14.29 2.71
N ARG A 66 13.74 -14.11 1.39
CA ARG A 66 13.28 -12.83 0.85
C ARG A 66 11.88 -12.49 1.33
N PRO A 67 11.60 -11.22 1.64
CA PRO A 67 10.25 -10.76 1.90
C PRO A 67 9.34 -10.95 0.69
N LYS A 68 8.05 -11.22 0.93
CA LYS A 68 7.07 -11.57 -0.12
C LYS A 68 7.01 -10.57 -1.28
N GLN A 69 7.21 -9.27 -1.01
CA GLN A 69 7.19 -8.24 -2.05
C GLN A 69 8.28 -8.41 -3.12
N PHE A 70 9.36 -9.12 -2.81
CA PHE A 70 10.46 -9.41 -3.73
C PHE A 70 10.41 -10.84 -4.31
N CYS A 71 9.33 -11.59 -4.02
CA CYS A 71 9.14 -12.92 -4.60
C CYS A 71 8.42 -12.81 -5.95
N PRO A 72 8.90 -13.49 -7.01
CA PRO A 72 8.27 -13.55 -8.31
C PRO A 72 7.11 -14.56 -8.35
N LEU A 73 6.07 -14.28 -7.57
CA LEU A 73 5.00 -15.22 -7.24
C LEU A 73 3.84 -15.20 -8.23
N LEU A 74 3.60 -14.05 -8.88
CA LEU A 74 2.50 -13.87 -9.83
C LEU A 74 3.06 -13.70 -11.24
N GLY A 75 2.93 -14.73 -12.09
CA GLY A 75 3.37 -14.67 -13.48
C GLY A 75 4.86 -14.34 -13.66
N GLY A 76 5.72 -14.82 -12.76
CA GLY A 76 7.16 -14.57 -12.80
C GLY A 76 7.60 -13.16 -12.43
N LYS A 77 6.68 -12.31 -11.97
CA LYS A 77 6.97 -10.94 -11.49
C LYS A 77 6.82 -10.85 -9.97
N THR A 78 7.62 -9.98 -9.37
CA THR A 78 7.52 -9.67 -7.94
C THR A 78 6.23 -8.88 -7.64
N LEU A 79 5.74 -8.93 -6.41
CA LEU A 79 4.59 -8.10 -6.00
C LEU A 79 4.93 -6.60 -6.10
N LEU A 80 6.20 -6.24 -5.86
CA LEU A 80 6.70 -4.88 -6.08
C LEU A 80 6.57 -4.46 -7.56
N ALA A 81 6.98 -5.34 -8.49
CA ALA A 81 6.83 -5.09 -9.93
C ALA A 81 5.37 -4.92 -10.34
N HIS A 82 4.46 -5.75 -9.82
CA HIS A 82 3.03 -5.63 -10.05
C HIS A 82 2.47 -4.30 -9.55
N THR A 83 2.85 -3.88 -8.34
CA THR A 83 2.42 -2.58 -7.78
C THR A 83 2.95 -1.42 -8.61
N ARG A 84 4.23 -1.46 -8.99
CA ARG A 84 4.85 -0.46 -9.87
C ARG A 84 4.14 -0.39 -11.23
N GLN A 85 3.85 -1.52 -11.85
CA GLN A 85 3.17 -1.59 -13.14
C GLN A 85 1.75 -1.04 -13.06
N ARG A 86 1.01 -1.35 -12.00
CA ARG A 86 -0.36 -0.87 -11.74
C ARG A 86 -0.42 0.66 -11.68
N LEU A 87 0.59 1.29 -11.07
CA LEU A 87 0.65 2.74 -10.91
C LEU A 87 1.22 3.48 -12.13
N ALA A 88 1.96 2.80 -13.00
CA ALA A 88 2.71 3.43 -14.10
C ALA A 88 1.84 4.21 -15.10
N SER A 89 0.55 3.88 -15.23
CA SER A 89 -0.38 4.61 -16.09
C SER A 89 -0.92 5.91 -15.46
N ARG A 90 -0.69 6.12 -14.17
CA ARG A 90 -1.25 7.22 -13.37
C ARG A 90 -0.21 8.14 -12.77
N ILE A 91 0.96 7.61 -12.51
CA ILE A 91 2.07 8.30 -11.85
C ILE A 91 3.30 8.15 -12.73
N ALA A 92 3.93 9.26 -13.07
CA ALA A 92 5.12 9.26 -13.89
C ALA A 92 6.28 8.52 -13.18
N PRO A 93 7.16 7.81 -13.92
CA PRO A 93 8.23 7.02 -13.31
C PRO A 93 9.17 7.83 -12.40
N ASP A 94 9.44 9.08 -12.72
CA ASP A 94 10.26 10.02 -11.95
C ASP A 94 9.54 10.55 -10.68
N ARG A 95 8.23 10.28 -10.55
CA ARG A 95 7.37 10.63 -9.42
C ARG A 95 7.02 9.43 -8.53
N MET A 96 7.68 8.31 -8.70
CA MET A 96 7.55 7.14 -7.82
C MET A 96 8.70 7.11 -6.83
N LEU A 97 8.37 7.05 -5.53
CA LEU A 97 9.31 6.83 -4.45
C LEU A 97 9.18 5.40 -3.93
N PHE A 98 10.30 4.81 -3.55
CA PHE A 98 10.37 3.46 -3.00
C PHE A 98 10.90 3.50 -1.58
N VAL A 99 10.08 3.09 -0.62
CA VAL A 99 10.48 2.99 0.78
C VAL A 99 10.99 1.57 1.03
N LEU A 100 12.27 1.47 1.30
CA LEU A 100 13.03 0.22 1.36
C LEU A 100 13.70 0.06 2.73
N THR A 101 14.24 -1.11 3.00
CA THR A 101 15.09 -1.37 4.18
C THR A 101 16.44 -1.90 3.72
N ARG A 102 17.54 -1.37 4.27
CA ARG A 102 18.91 -1.74 3.91
C ARG A 102 19.16 -3.25 3.95
N LYS A 103 18.59 -3.93 4.94
CA LYS A 103 18.67 -5.38 5.08
C LYS A 103 18.22 -6.16 3.83
N HIS A 104 17.32 -5.59 3.03
CA HIS A 104 16.74 -6.25 1.86
C HIS A 104 17.42 -5.85 0.53
N GLU A 105 18.54 -5.12 0.57
CA GLU A 105 19.21 -4.55 -0.62
C GLU A 105 19.47 -5.58 -1.70
N ARG A 106 20.01 -6.75 -1.34
CA ARG A 106 20.27 -7.86 -2.27
C ARG A 106 19.05 -8.36 -3.06
N PHE A 107 17.82 -8.06 -2.60
CA PHE A 107 16.59 -8.51 -3.25
C PHE A 107 15.95 -7.47 -4.17
N TYR A 108 16.19 -6.17 -3.91
CA TYR A 108 15.62 -5.10 -4.72
C TYR A 108 16.65 -4.40 -5.63
N GLU A 109 17.94 -4.61 -5.43
CA GLU A 109 18.99 -3.89 -6.16
C GLU A 109 18.87 -4.10 -7.67
N GLU A 110 18.70 -5.34 -8.13
CA GLU A 110 18.55 -5.65 -9.56
C GLU A 110 17.27 -5.05 -10.13
N GLU A 111 16.15 -5.18 -9.42
CA GLU A 111 14.84 -4.68 -9.90
C GLU A 111 14.77 -3.16 -9.96
N LEU A 112 15.46 -2.48 -9.03
CA LEU A 112 15.47 -1.02 -8.91
C LEU A 112 16.78 -0.37 -9.35
N ASN A 113 17.62 -1.03 -10.14
CA ASN A 113 18.91 -0.52 -10.60
C ASN A 113 18.81 0.74 -11.46
N ARG A 114 17.69 0.89 -12.20
CA ARG A 114 17.40 2.06 -13.05
C ARG A 114 16.63 3.17 -12.34
N VAL A 115 16.27 2.96 -11.08
CA VAL A 115 15.59 3.97 -10.26
C VAL A 115 16.63 4.90 -9.65
N ALA A 116 16.42 6.20 -9.81
CA ALA A 116 17.35 7.20 -9.30
C ALA A 116 17.51 7.11 -7.77
N PRO A 117 18.70 7.39 -7.21
CA PRO A 117 18.94 7.33 -5.76
C PRO A 117 17.95 8.19 -4.95
N LEU A 118 17.59 9.37 -5.43
CA LEU A 118 16.62 10.26 -4.77
C LEU A 118 15.23 9.68 -4.65
N GLN A 119 14.86 8.74 -5.52
CA GLN A 119 13.58 8.04 -5.46
C GLN A 119 13.57 6.88 -4.44
N LYS A 120 14.71 6.54 -3.85
CA LYS A 120 14.84 5.46 -2.87
C LYS A 120 14.98 6.04 -1.47
N VAL A 121 14.04 5.72 -0.58
CA VAL A 121 14.12 6.02 0.86
C VAL A 121 14.53 4.74 1.57
N ILE A 122 15.84 4.60 1.85
CA ILE A 122 16.41 3.34 2.36
C ILE A 122 16.57 3.44 3.87
N GLN A 123 15.62 2.87 4.61
CA GLN A 123 15.67 2.81 6.06
C GLN A 123 16.87 1.98 6.54
N PRO A 124 17.65 2.44 7.52
CA PRO A 124 18.76 1.66 8.08
C PRO A 124 18.30 0.33 8.69
N ARG A 125 17.12 0.34 9.31
CA ARG A 125 16.41 -0.81 9.89
C ARG A 125 14.90 -0.56 9.92
N ASN A 126 14.12 -1.62 10.02
CA ASN A 126 12.67 -1.50 10.17
C ASN A 126 12.31 -0.98 11.57
N ARG A 127 11.63 0.14 11.65
CA ARG A 127 11.09 0.76 12.88
C ARG A 127 9.58 1.02 12.77
N GLY A 128 8.90 0.22 11.93
CA GLY A 128 7.46 0.38 11.67
C GLY A 128 7.16 1.37 10.56
N THR A 129 5.88 1.58 10.32
CA THR A 129 5.41 2.35 9.16
C THR A 129 5.45 3.87 9.39
N LEU A 130 5.30 4.35 10.62
CA LEU A 130 5.30 5.80 10.89
C LEU A 130 6.66 6.47 10.56
N PRO A 131 7.82 5.98 11.01
CA PRO A 131 9.11 6.58 10.65
C PRO A 131 9.38 6.59 9.15
N ALA A 132 9.02 5.50 8.49
CA ALA A 132 9.19 5.34 7.05
C ALA A 132 8.38 6.39 6.26
N ILE A 133 7.10 6.56 6.61
CA ILE A 133 6.19 7.52 6.00
C ILE A 133 6.65 8.95 6.30
N LEU A 134 6.99 9.26 7.54
CA LEU A 134 7.43 10.59 7.94
C LEU A 134 8.70 11.03 7.18
N TRP A 135 9.72 10.18 7.14
CA TRP A 135 10.94 10.48 6.37
C TRP A 135 10.63 10.76 4.91
N THR A 136 9.81 9.90 4.29
CA THR A 136 9.43 10.05 2.89
C THR A 136 8.69 11.37 2.64
N LEU A 137 7.74 11.72 3.51
CA LEU A 137 6.97 12.96 3.38
C LEU A 137 7.85 14.21 3.55
N LEU A 138 8.78 14.22 4.50
CA LEU A 138 9.69 15.34 4.70
C LEU A 138 10.63 15.51 3.49
N ARG A 139 11.18 14.42 2.93
CA ARG A 139 11.96 14.46 1.69
C ARG A 139 11.11 14.97 0.53
N LEU A 140 9.89 14.43 0.38
CA LEU A 140 8.98 14.83 -0.69
C LEU A 140 8.59 16.29 -0.59
N HIS A 141 8.27 16.79 0.61
CA HIS A 141 7.90 18.20 0.82
C HIS A 141 9.01 19.17 0.41
N ARG A 142 10.27 18.79 0.58
CA ARG A 142 11.42 19.59 0.10
C ARG A 142 11.57 19.56 -1.41
N THR A 143 11.18 18.46 -2.05
CA THR A 143 11.26 18.31 -3.50
C THR A 143 10.08 18.98 -4.20
N ASP A 144 8.88 18.85 -3.63
CA ASP A 144 7.64 19.37 -4.16
C ASP A 144 6.68 19.68 -2.99
N ALA A 145 6.65 20.94 -2.55
CA ALA A 145 5.81 21.37 -1.44
C ALA A 145 4.31 21.25 -1.72
N ASN A 146 3.92 21.16 -2.99
CA ASN A 146 2.54 20.98 -3.45
C ASN A 146 2.21 19.53 -3.77
N ALA A 147 3.09 18.59 -3.44
CA ALA A 147 2.91 17.19 -3.77
C ALA A 147 1.59 16.63 -3.27
N LEU A 148 0.87 15.98 -4.17
CA LEU A 148 -0.29 15.16 -3.91
C LEU A 148 0.17 13.70 -3.92
N VAL A 149 0.23 13.07 -2.75
CA VAL A 149 0.89 11.79 -2.56
C VAL A 149 -0.11 10.66 -2.28
N GLY A 150 0.09 9.52 -2.95
CA GLY A 150 -0.55 8.27 -2.62
C GLY A 150 0.46 7.27 -2.06
N PHE A 151 0.15 6.63 -0.94
CA PHE A 151 0.91 5.53 -0.36
C PHE A 151 0.31 4.19 -0.77
N PHE A 152 1.14 3.30 -1.27
CA PHE A 152 0.74 2.01 -1.81
C PHE A 152 1.61 0.89 -1.22
N PRO A 153 1.05 -0.07 -0.48
CA PRO A 153 1.77 -1.27 -0.09
C PRO A 153 2.26 -2.04 -1.32
N SER A 154 3.51 -2.50 -1.28
CA SER A 154 4.14 -3.24 -2.39
C SER A 154 3.71 -4.69 -2.48
N ASP A 155 3.05 -5.20 -1.46
CA ASP A 155 2.83 -6.61 -1.19
C ASP A 155 1.35 -6.99 -1.08
N HIS A 156 0.46 -6.07 -1.49
CA HIS A 156 -0.98 -6.28 -1.55
C HIS A 156 -1.44 -6.72 -2.94
N TYR A 157 -2.42 -7.59 -2.95
CA TYR A 157 -3.08 -8.11 -4.14
C TYR A 157 -4.43 -7.44 -4.37
N PHE A 158 -4.80 -7.27 -5.63
CA PHE A 158 -6.09 -6.77 -6.09
C PHE A 158 -6.49 -7.55 -7.33
N ALA A 159 -7.56 -8.34 -7.27
CA ALA A 159 -8.04 -9.13 -8.41
C ALA A 159 -8.58 -8.22 -9.53
N ARG A 160 -9.36 -7.19 -9.17
CA ARG A 160 -9.94 -6.23 -10.12
C ARG A 160 -9.11 -4.94 -10.17
N GLN A 161 -7.95 -5.03 -10.83
CA GLN A 161 -6.97 -3.94 -10.87
C GLN A 161 -7.52 -2.68 -11.54
N ASP A 162 -8.31 -2.79 -12.61
CA ASP A 162 -8.87 -1.64 -13.33
C ASP A 162 -9.82 -0.82 -12.44
N GLN A 163 -10.66 -1.49 -11.67
CA GLN A 163 -11.57 -0.85 -10.71
C GLN A 163 -10.80 -0.13 -9.61
N PHE A 164 -9.75 -0.77 -9.07
CA PHE A 164 -8.88 -0.17 -8.08
C PHE A 164 -8.17 1.08 -8.63
N VAL A 165 -7.61 0.99 -9.84
CA VAL A 165 -6.93 2.12 -10.51
C VAL A 165 -7.90 3.26 -10.81
N ALA A 166 -9.13 2.96 -11.22
CA ALA A 166 -10.17 3.98 -11.41
C ALA A 166 -10.50 4.72 -10.10
N THR A 167 -10.48 4.02 -8.96
CA THR A 167 -10.68 4.65 -7.65
C THR A 167 -9.50 5.57 -7.28
N ILE A 168 -8.25 5.18 -7.61
CA ILE A 168 -7.08 6.05 -7.44
C ILE A 168 -7.24 7.34 -8.24
N ASP A 169 -7.67 7.25 -9.52
CA ASP A 169 -7.88 8.43 -10.37
C ASP A 169 -8.93 9.36 -9.78
N ARG A 170 -10.10 8.84 -9.41
CA ARG A 170 -11.16 9.64 -8.78
C ARG A 170 -10.69 10.32 -7.49
N THR A 171 -9.84 9.63 -6.72
CA THR A 171 -9.30 10.17 -5.48
C THR A 171 -8.32 11.30 -5.74
N PHE A 172 -7.44 11.18 -6.73
CA PHE A 172 -6.57 12.28 -7.15
C PHE A 172 -7.39 13.48 -7.65
N ASP A 173 -8.40 13.25 -8.51
CA ASP A 173 -9.26 14.31 -9.05
C ASP A 173 -10.08 15.02 -7.96
N TYR A 174 -10.45 14.32 -6.89
CA TYR A 174 -11.10 14.91 -5.73
C TYR A 174 -10.12 15.79 -4.94
N LEU A 175 -8.91 15.28 -4.66
CA LEU A 175 -7.87 15.96 -3.91
C LEU A 175 -7.27 17.18 -4.65
N ASP A 176 -7.32 17.22 -5.97
CA ASP A 176 -6.97 18.42 -6.76
C ASP A 176 -7.85 19.63 -6.42
N ARG A 177 -9.00 19.39 -5.75
CA ARG A 177 -9.97 20.43 -5.32
C ARG A 177 -10.12 20.55 -3.82
N MET A 178 -9.71 19.52 -3.05
CA MET A 178 -9.84 19.43 -1.59
C MET A 178 -8.47 19.20 -0.97
N HIS A 179 -7.93 20.24 -0.31
CA HIS A 179 -6.55 20.24 0.16
C HIS A 179 -6.36 19.71 1.60
N ASP A 180 -7.42 19.71 2.42
CA ASP A 180 -7.30 19.52 3.88
C ASP A 180 -7.68 18.12 4.34
N ALA A 181 -7.77 17.16 3.40
CA ALA A 181 -8.18 15.79 3.71
C ALA A 181 -7.09 14.79 3.39
N VAL A 182 -7.01 13.74 4.21
CA VAL A 182 -6.38 12.48 3.88
C VAL A 182 -7.48 11.45 3.61
N ILE A 183 -7.42 10.81 2.46
CA ILE A 183 -8.43 9.86 2.01
C ILE A 183 -7.88 8.45 2.13
N LEU A 184 -8.61 7.58 2.80
CA LEU A 184 -8.35 6.15 2.87
C LEU A 184 -9.15 5.43 1.78
N LEU A 185 -8.53 4.47 1.10
CA LEU A 185 -9.22 3.56 0.21
C LEU A 185 -9.61 2.30 0.99
N GLY A 186 -10.92 2.11 1.16
CA GLY A 186 -11.47 0.95 1.82
C GLY A 186 -11.92 -0.12 0.80
N SER A 187 -11.70 -1.39 1.11
CA SER A 187 -12.28 -2.52 0.36
C SER A 187 -13.51 -3.03 1.08
N ALA A 188 -14.49 -3.50 0.31
CA ALA A 188 -15.62 -4.24 0.86
C ALA A 188 -15.13 -5.39 1.74
N ALA A 189 -15.71 -5.51 2.92
CA ALA A 189 -15.41 -6.61 3.82
C ALA A 189 -16.19 -7.87 3.39
N GLU A 190 -15.51 -9.00 3.30
CA GLU A 190 -16.13 -10.29 2.94
C GLU A 190 -16.39 -11.18 4.14
N ARG A 191 -15.79 -10.84 5.29
CA ARG A 191 -15.89 -11.58 6.56
C ARG A 191 -15.43 -10.71 7.74
N PRO A 192 -15.76 -11.12 9.00
CA PRO A 192 -15.30 -10.41 10.20
C PRO A 192 -13.82 -10.72 10.50
N GLU A 193 -12.90 -10.06 9.79
CA GLU A 193 -11.47 -10.30 9.85
C GLU A 193 -10.80 -9.50 10.99
N THR A 194 -10.15 -10.18 11.93
CA THR A 194 -9.49 -9.55 13.08
C THR A 194 -8.05 -9.10 12.83
N GLN A 195 -7.45 -9.55 11.71
CA GLN A 195 -6.05 -9.21 11.38
C GLN A 195 -5.93 -7.94 10.54
N TYR A 196 -7.06 -7.38 10.09
CA TYR A 196 -7.10 -6.15 9.31
C TYR A 196 -7.44 -4.92 10.14
N GLY A 197 -7.05 -3.76 9.64
CA GLY A 197 -7.63 -2.50 10.03
C GLY A 197 -9.02 -2.34 9.41
N TRP A 198 -9.93 -1.68 10.13
CA TRP A 198 -11.28 -1.39 9.67
C TRP A 198 -11.55 0.11 9.69
N ILE A 199 -12.35 0.54 8.74
CA ILE A 199 -12.79 1.93 8.59
C ILE A 199 -14.30 1.95 8.74
N GLU A 200 -14.79 2.62 9.79
CA GLU A 200 -16.20 2.90 10.02
C GLU A 200 -16.52 4.27 9.42
N PRO A 201 -17.32 4.35 8.34
CA PRO A 201 -17.72 5.64 7.76
C PRO A 201 -18.75 6.34 8.65
N GLU A 202 -18.80 7.67 8.57
CA GLU A 202 -19.78 8.45 9.33
C GLU A 202 -21.21 8.22 8.83
N TYR A 203 -21.39 8.09 7.51
CA TYR A 203 -22.67 7.86 6.87
C TYR A 203 -22.54 6.82 5.74
N GLY A 204 -23.55 5.95 5.68
CA GLY A 204 -23.69 4.98 4.62
C GLY A 204 -22.91 3.70 4.84
N ASP A 205 -23.42 2.64 4.27
CA ASP A 205 -22.73 1.37 4.09
C ASP A 205 -21.85 1.41 2.82
N GLU A 206 -21.17 0.32 2.54
CA GLU A 206 -20.32 0.17 1.35
C GLU A 206 -21.03 0.59 0.05
N SER A 207 -22.30 0.19 -0.12
CA SER A 207 -23.05 0.46 -1.35
C SER A 207 -23.35 1.95 -1.54
N ALA A 208 -23.52 2.68 -0.43
CA ALA A 208 -23.71 4.13 -0.45
C ALA A 208 -22.41 4.91 -0.73
N LEU A 209 -21.24 4.26 -0.59
CA LEU A 209 -19.91 4.87 -0.76
C LEU A 209 -19.32 4.70 -2.16
N ASP A 210 -19.99 3.99 -3.07
CA ASP A 210 -19.43 3.83 -4.43
C ASP A 210 -19.27 5.18 -5.12
N GLY A 211 -18.00 5.51 -5.39
CA GLY A 211 -17.60 6.78 -5.99
C GLY A 211 -17.77 8.03 -5.12
N LYS A 212 -18.19 7.92 -3.87
CA LYS A 212 -18.35 9.03 -2.92
C LYS A 212 -17.22 9.07 -1.90
N PHE A 213 -17.06 10.22 -1.27
CA PHE A 213 -16.12 10.47 -0.19
C PHE A 213 -16.90 10.87 1.05
N THR A 214 -16.72 10.15 2.16
CA THR A 214 -17.38 10.44 3.43
C THR A 214 -16.36 10.54 4.56
N ARG A 215 -16.74 11.17 5.67
CA ARG A 215 -15.88 11.24 6.86
C ARG A 215 -15.72 9.87 7.50
N VAL A 216 -14.56 9.64 8.09
CA VAL A 216 -14.31 8.47 8.92
C VAL A 216 -14.83 8.77 10.31
N ARG A 217 -15.78 7.96 10.79
CA ARG A 217 -16.28 8.01 12.17
C ARG A 217 -15.25 7.42 13.13
N CYS A 218 -14.75 6.23 12.82
CA CYS A 218 -13.75 5.55 13.62
C CYS A 218 -12.82 4.70 12.76
N PHE A 219 -11.56 4.60 13.19
CA PHE A 219 -10.56 3.70 12.62
C PHE A 219 -10.19 2.65 13.66
N TRP A 220 -10.33 1.38 13.30
CA TRP A 220 -10.07 0.24 14.16
C TRP A 220 -8.87 -0.55 13.67
N GLU A 221 -7.83 -0.66 14.47
CA GLU A 221 -6.64 -1.45 14.10
C GLU A 221 -6.71 -2.82 14.79
N LYS A 222 -6.97 -3.86 14.01
CA LYS A 222 -7.04 -5.25 14.46
C LYS A 222 -8.00 -5.44 15.63
N PRO A 223 -9.29 -5.23 15.40
CA PRO A 223 -10.30 -5.34 16.44
C PRO A 223 -10.44 -6.77 16.98
N SER A 224 -11.05 -6.90 18.16
CA SER A 224 -11.45 -8.21 18.70
C SER A 224 -12.53 -8.86 17.82
N GLN A 225 -12.70 -10.17 17.92
CA GLN A 225 -13.69 -10.92 17.14
C GLN A 225 -15.12 -10.36 17.26
N PRO A 226 -15.65 -10.02 18.47
CA PRO A 226 -16.97 -9.42 18.57
C PRO A 226 -17.09 -8.07 17.86
N VAL A 227 -16.06 -7.22 17.96
CA VAL A 227 -16.01 -5.91 17.29
C VAL A 227 -15.92 -6.09 15.78
N ALA A 228 -15.08 -7.01 15.29
CA ALA A 228 -14.97 -7.28 13.85
C ALA A 228 -16.30 -7.77 13.26
N LEU A 229 -17.07 -8.58 14.01
CA LEU A 229 -18.41 -9.03 13.59
C LEU A 229 -19.38 -7.84 13.50
N GLU A 230 -19.41 -6.99 14.53
CA GLU A 230 -20.26 -5.79 14.52
C GLU A 230 -19.92 -4.85 13.34
N LEU A 231 -18.63 -4.63 13.06
CA LEU A 231 -18.18 -3.81 11.94
C LEU A 231 -18.56 -4.41 10.59
N PHE A 232 -18.48 -5.74 10.47
CA PHE A 232 -18.91 -6.46 9.27
C PHE A 232 -20.41 -6.33 9.03
N GLU A 233 -21.23 -6.54 10.07
CA GLU A 233 -22.70 -6.39 9.99
C GLU A 233 -23.15 -4.97 9.66
N LYS A 234 -22.37 -3.96 10.08
CA LYS A 234 -22.59 -2.54 9.70
C LYS A 234 -22.14 -2.18 8.29
N GLY A 235 -21.56 -3.10 7.53
CA GLY A 235 -21.00 -2.81 6.20
C GLY A 235 -19.78 -1.90 6.22
N CYS A 236 -19.00 -1.91 7.31
CA CYS A 236 -17.75 -1.18 7.40
C CYS A 236 -16.69 -1.76 6.45
N LEU A 237 -15.69 -0.96 6.10
CA LEU A 237 -14.70 -1.31 5.10
C LEU A 237 -13.41 -1.84 5.74
N TRP A 238 -12.73 -2.76 5.05
CA TRP A 238 -11.34 -3.08 5.37
C TRP A 238 -10.40 -1.97 4.93
N ASN A 239 -9.43 -1.65 5.77
CA ASN A 239 -8.38 -0.71 5.41
C ASN A 239 -7.34 -1.37 4.49
N THR A 240 -7.28 -0.94 3.24
CA THR A 240 -6.27 -1.41 2.28
C THR A 240 -4.86 -0.85 2.53
N PHE A 241 -4.71 0.04 3.50
CA PHE A 241 -3.50 0.83 3.72
C PHE A 241 -3.09 1.70 2.52
N VAL A 242 -3.97 1.86 1.55
CA VAL A 242 -3.81 2.88 0.51
C VAL A 242 -4.43 4.18 1.01
N MET A 243 -3.63 5.22 1.09
CA MET A 243 -4.02 6.52 1.59
C MET A 243 -3.44 7.62 0.73
N MET A 244 -4.23 8.65 0.47
CA MET A 244 -3.91 9.72 -0.46
C MET A 244 -4.24 11.08 0.16
N GLY A 245 -3.41 12.09 -0.14
CA GLY A 245 -3.59 13.45 0.39
C GLY A 245 -2.43 14.36 0.01
N HIS A 246 -2.55 15.64 0.34
CA HIS A 246 -1.44 16.56 0.18
C HIS A 246 -0.33 16.27 1.18
N VAL A 247 0.93 16.37 0.75
CA VAL A 247 2.11 16.15 1.61
C VAL A 247 2.04 16.96 2.88
N LYS A 248 1.61 18.21 2.80
CA LYS A 248 1.47 19.11 3.95
C LYS A 248 0.41 18.62 4.94
N THR A 249 -0.74 18.17 4.45
CA THR A 249 -1.83 17.65 5.29
C THR A 249 -1.39 16.41 6.08
N PHE A 250 -0.66 15.49 5.44
CA PHE A 250 -0.05 14.35 6.13
C PHE A 250 0.95 14.79 7.20
N LEU A 251 1.85 15.73 6.87
CA LEU A 251 2.84 16.24 7.83
C LEU A 251 2.21 16.90 9.02
N ASP A 252 1.16 17.71 8.81
CA ASP A 252 0.42 18.37 9.88
C ASP A 252 -0.33 17.37 10.78
N MET A 253 -0.87 16.31 10.18
CA MET A 253 -1.51 15.22 10.93
C MET A 253 -0.49 14.45 11.79
N ILE A 254 0.68 14.10 11.23
CA ILE A 254 1.75 13.42 11.98
C ILE A 254 2.30 14.32 13.08
N ARG A 255 2.51 15.61 12.83
CA ARG A 255 3.00 16.56 13.82
C ARG A 255 2.07 16.64 15.03
N ARG A 256 0.75 16.63 14.82
CA ARG A 256 -0.24 16.62 15.89
C ARG A 256 -0.26 15.28 16.66
N ALA A 257 -0.19 14.17 15.95
CA ALA A 257 -0.29 12.84 16.55
C ALA A 257 0.99 12.37 17.25
N SER A 258 2.17 12.79 16.76
CA SER A 258 3.49 12.36 17.25
C SER A 258 4.52 13.48 17.15
N PRO A 259 4.37 14.59 17.92
CA PRO A 259 5.21 15.79 17.80
C PRO A 259 6.70 15.49 18.04
N GLY A 260 7.04 14.70 19.07
CA GLY A 260 8.45 14.39 19.37
C GLY A 260 9.15 13.60 18.27
N MET A 261 8.47 12.68 17.60
CA MET A 261 9.04 12.00 16.44
C MET A 261 9.18 12.96 15.25
N PHE A 262 8.15 13.75 15.01
CA PHE A 262 8.16 14.75 13.94
C PHE A 262 9.38 15.69 14.08
N ASP A 263 9.58 16.29 15.24
CA ASP A 263 10.65 17.25 15.48
C ASP A 263 12.04 16.63 15.29
N ARG A 264 12.25 15.38 15.75
CA ARG A 264 13.50 14.65 15.56
C ARG A 264 13.84 14.46 14.08
N PHE A 265 12.85 14.09 13.27
CA PHE A 265 13.03 13.87 11.84
C PHE A 265 13.21 15.18 11.10
N ASP A 266 12.41 16.20 11.39
CA ASP A 266 12.49 17.51 10.77
C ASP A 266 13.84 18.16 11.00
N GLN A 267 14.35 18.17 12.25
CA GLN A 267 15.69 18.68 12.57
C GLN A 267 16.79 17.91 11.84
N ALA A 268 16.66 16.59 11.72
CA ALA A 268 17.67 15.77 11.05
C ALA A 268 17.74 16.02 9.54
N ILE A 269 16.62 16.39 8.92
CA ILE A 269 16.50 16.60 7.46
C ILE A 269 16.72 18.06 7.08
N SER A 270 16.15 19.02 7.83
CA SER A 270 16.09 20.44 7.45
C SER A 270 17.45 21.10 7.26
N ALA A 271 18.47 20.64 7.99
CA ALA A 271 19.84 21.15 7.89
C ALA A 271 20.67 20.51 6.77
N ARG A 272 20.11 19.60 5.96
CA ARG A 272 20.84 18.79 4.99
C ARG A 272 20.43 19.12 3.56
N THR A 273 21.40 19.35 2.69
CA THR A 273 21.19 19.61 1.26
C THR A 273 21.54 18.39 0.41
N GLU A 274 22.49 17.58 0.87
CA GLU A 274 22.98 16.40 0.18
C GLU A 274 22.29 15.11 0.65
N LEU A 275 22.03 14.18 -0.27
CA LEU A 275 21.38 12.89 0.05
C LEU A 275 22.23 12.06 1.03
N ALA A 276 23.55 12.05 0.87
CA ALA A 276 24.46 11.30 1.75
C ALA A 276 24.39 11.81 3.20
N ASP A 277 24.31 13.12 3.40
CA ASP A 277 24.17 13.74 4.72
C ASP A 277 22.83 13.44 5.36
N GLU A 278 21.76 13.44 4.55
CA GLU A 278 20.43 13.04 4.99
C GLU A 278 20.42 11.58 5.47
N GLU A 279 20.96 10.65 4.67
CA GLU A 279 21.05 9.24 5.06
C GLU A 279 21.88 9.03 6.33
N GLN A 280 23.00 9.74 6.49
CA GLN A 280 23.82 9.65 7.69
C GLN A 280 23.07 10.17 8.92
N SER A 281 22.34 11.26 8.79
CA SER A 281 21.51 11.83 9.86
C SER A 281 20.38 10.87 10.24
N MET A 282 19.72 10.27 9.26
CA MET A 282 18.68 9.27 9.51
C MET A 282 19.22 8.01 10.20
N ARG A 283 20.43 7.56 9.88
CA ARG A 283 21.06 6.44 10.61
C ARG A 283 21.16 6.74 12.10
N ARG A 284 21.50 7.98 12.49
CA ARG A 284 21.57 8.39 13.90
C ARG A 284 20.19 8.41 14.54
N VAL A 285 19.19 8.98 13.85
CA VAL A 285 17.80 9.00 14.34
C VAL A 285 17.27 7.58 14.56
N TYR A 286 17.49 6.67 13.61
CA TYR A 286 16.98 5.29 13.68
C TYR A 286 17.66 4.41 14.74
N ASN A 287 18.83 4.79 15.28
CA ASN A 287 19.50 4.01 16.31
C ASN A 287 18.66 3.91 17.59
N ASP A 288 18.13 5.06 18.03
CA ASP A 288 17.38 5.19 19.29
C ASP A 288 15.87 5.33 19.08
N LEU A 289 15.39 4.96 17.87
CA LEU A 289 14.01 5.10 17.54
C LEU A 289 13.20 3.88 18.00
N GLU A 290 12.13 4.12 18.72
CA GLU A 290 11.14 3.09 19.01
C GLU A 290 10.33 2.74 17.76
N THR A 291 9.82 1.50 17.72
CA THR A 291 8.97 1.05 16.63
C THR A 291 7.59 1.71 16.76
N ALA A 292 7.13 2.34 15.67
CA ALA A 292 5.83 3.00 15.63
C ALA A 292 5.06 2.65 14.35
N ASP A 293 3.82 2.23 14.57
CA ASP A 293 2.88 1.91 13.49
C ASP A 293 2.03 3.13 13.13
N PHE A 294 1.93 3.45 11.83
CA PHE A 294 1.20 4.62 11.35
C PHE A 294 -0.31 4.53 11.62
N SER A 295 -0.90 3.34 11.45
CA SER A 295 -2.32 3.15 11.69
C SER A 295 -2.69 3.44 13.14
N LYS A 296 -1.90 2.90 14.10
CA LYS A 296 -2.15 3.08 15.53
C LYS A 296 -1.81 4.48 16.03
N ALA A 297 -0.65 5.00 15.60
CA ALA A 297 -0.13 6.24 16.12
C ALA A 297 -0.80 7.47 15.51
N VAL A 298 -1.24 7.39 14.24
CA VAL A 298 -1.76 8.53 13.49
C VAL A 298 -3.21 8.33 13.07
N LEU A 299 -3.53 7.29 12.26
CA LEU A 299 -4.88 7.14 11.70
C LEU A 299 -5.95 7.00 12.80
N ALA A 300 -5.73 6.13 13.77
CA ALA A 300 -6.70 5.90 14.86
C ALA A 300 -6.93 7.14 15.74
N ARG A 301 -5.96 8.05 15.79
CA ARG A 301 -6.06 9.30 16.58
C ARG A 301 -6.56 10.51 15.81
N SER A 302 -6.67 10.37 14.49
CA SER A 302 -6.99 11.49 13.58
C SER A 302 -8.23 11.19 12.73
N ALA A 303 -9.12 10.30 13.17
CA ALA A 303 -10.29 9.85 12.40
C ALA A 303 -11.12 11.04 11.86
N ASN A 304 -11.30 12.09 12.66
CA ASN A 304 -12.03 13.30 12.28
C ASN A 304 -11.41 14.13 11.14
N GLN A 305 -10.16 13.84 10.75
CA GLN A 305 -9.44 14.47 9.63
C GLN A 305 -9.37 13.55 8.40
N LEU A 306 -9.94 12.36 8.50
CA LEU A 306 -9.90 11.36 7.45
C LEU A 306 -11.22 11.35 6.67
N LEU A 307 -11.09 11.16 5.37
CA LEU A 307 -12.17 10.72 4.52
C LEU A 307 -11.93 9.27 4.09
N VAL A 308 -12.97 8.60 3.68
CA VAL A 308 -12.89 7.27 3.07
C VAL A 308 -13.70 7.23 1.78
N THR A 309 -13.23 6.47 0.82
CA THR A 309 -14.00 6.03 -0.35
C THR A 309 -13.89 4.53 -0.49
N SER A 310 -14.96 3.89 -0.97
CA SER A 310 -14.93 2.46 -1.27
C SER A 310 -14.29 2.23 -2.64
N CYS A 311 -13.41 1.24 -2.75
CA CYS A 311 -13.00 0.66 -4.02
C CYS A 311 -13.88 -0.55 -4.40
N GLY A 312 -14.94 -0.81 -3.65
CA GLY A 312 -15.84 -1.94 -3.84
C GLY A 312 -15.17 -3.27 -3.53
N ASN A 313 -15.81 -4.35 -4.00
CA ASN A 313 -15.18 -5.66 -3.94
C ASN A 313 -14.15 -5.80 -5.06
N VAL A 314 -12.93 -5.34 -4.83
CA VAL A 314 -11.81 -5.47 -5.78
C VAL A 314 -11.02 -6.77 -5.61
N GLY A 315 -11.47 -7.69 -4.77
CA GLY A 315 -10.74 -8.91 -4.41
C GLY A 315 -9.40 -8.54 -3.77
N TRP A 316 -9.44 -7.64 -2.78
CA TRP A 316 -8.24 -7.19 -2.09
C TRP A 316 -7.78 -8.20 -1.02
N SER A 317 -6.47 -8.41 -0.95
CA SER A 317 -5.83 -9.15 0.13
C SER A 317 -4.47 -8.54 0.47
N ASP A 318 -4.14 -8.52 1.78
CA ASP A 318 -2.79 -8.16 2.25
C ASP A 318 -1.77 -9.28 2.03
N LEU A 319 -2.22 -10.45 1.55
CA LEU A 319 -1.41 -11.66 1.43
C LEU A 319 -0.61 -11.95 2.72
N GLY A 320 -1.21 -11.69 3.87
CA GLY A 320 -0.55 -11.76 5.18
C GLY A 320 -0.45 -13.16 5.77
N GLU A 321 -1.17 -14.13 5.19
CA GLU A 321 -1.20 -15.53 5.61
C GLU A 321 -1.02 -16.46 4.43
N PRO A 322 -0.40 -17.63 4.61
CA PRO A 322 -0.18 -18.61 3.53
C PRO A 322 -1.46 -18.97 2.77
N ARG A 323 -2.58 -19.14 3.48
CA ARG A 323 -3.88 -19.48 2.88
C ARG A 323 -4.33 -18.41 1.89
N ARG A 324 -4.36 -17.14 2.28
CA ARG A 324 -4.77 -16.01 1.40
C ARG A 324 -3.86 -15.87 0.19
N PHE A 325 -2.59 -16.18 0.39
CA PHE A 325 -1.63 -16.17 -0.70
C PHE A 325 -1.94 -17.25 -1.75
N ILE A 326 -2.25 -18.49 -1.31
CA ILE A 326 -2.64 -19.59 -2.18
C ILE A 326 -3.97 -19.28 -2.90
N GLU A 327 -4.96 -18.74 -2.17
CA GLU A 327 -6.23 -18.30 -2.73
C GLU A 327 -6.01 -17.31 -3.90
N ALA A 328 -5.16 -16.30 -3.69
CA ALA A 328 -4.83 -15.33 -4.73
C ALA A 328 -4.11 -15.94 -5.94
N LEU A 329 -3.24 -16.95 -5.75
CA LEU A 329 -2.61 -17.67 -6.86
C LEU A 329 -3.64 -18.43 -7.71
N LEU A 330 -4.55 -19.14 -7.05
CA LEU A 330 -5.58 -19.95 -7.72
C LEU A 330 -6.59 -19.06 -8.47
N GLU A 331 -7.00 -17.93 -7.90
CA GLU A 331 -7.86 -16.94 -8.56
C GLU A 331 -7.23 -16.37 -9.84
N ASN A 332 -5.89 -16.35 -9.92
CA ASN A 332 -5.16 -15.94 -11.13
C ASN A 332 -4.91 -17.10 -12.11
N GLY A 333 -5.44 -18.29 -11.89
CA GLY A 333 -5.20 -19.46 -12.73
C GLY A 333 -3.75 -19.93 -12.67
N ILE A 334 -3.00 -19.55 -11.65
CA ILE A 334 -1.64 -20.04 -11.43
C ILE A 334 -1.79 -21.36 -10.71
N GLU A 335 -1.65 -22.44 -11.44
CA GLU A 335 -1.52 -23.78 -10.85
C GLU A 335 -0.34 -23.75 -9.87
N ASN A 336 -0.60 -24.21 -8.65
CA ASN A 336 0.40 -24.22 -7.59
C ASN A 336 1.63 -25.04 -8.03
N PRO A 337 2.77 -24.39 -8.33
CA PRO A 337 3.96 -25.11 -8.81
C PRO A 337 4.62 -25.94 -7.70
N TRP A 338 4.18 -25.76 -6.44
CA TRP A 338 4.67 -26.50 -5.29
C TRP A 338 3.74 -27.67 -5.05
N ALA A 339 4.32 -28.87 -4.93
CA ALA A 339 3.53 -30.04 -4.65
C ALA A 339 2.55 -29.75 -3.51
N ALA A 340 1.26 -29.99 -3.74
CA ALA A 340 0.19 -29.65 -2.79
C ALA A 340 0.49 -30.17 -1.35
N ALA A 341 1.22 -31.28 -1.23
CA ALA A 341 1.68 -31.84 0.03
C ALA A 341 2.67 -30.94 0.80
N GLU A 342 3.61 -30.27 0.11
CA GLU A 342 4.60 -29.39 0.76
C GLU A 342 3.95 -28.11 1.25
N VAL A 343 3.04 -27.54 0.47
CA VAL A 343 2.26 -26.37 0.86
C VAL A 343 1.33 -26.70 2.02
N CYS A 344 0.68 -27.85 2.03
CA CYS A 344 -0.13 -28.32 3.14
C CYS A 344 0.68 -28.43 4.43
N ASN A 345 1.88 -29.00 4.38
CA ASN A 345 2.75 -29.12 5.54
C ASN A 345 3.23 -27.76 6.06
N VAL A 346 3.60 -26.83 5.18
CA VAL A 346 4.08 -25.50 5.54
C VAL A 346 2.94 -24.61 6.08
N CYS A 347 1.72 -24.76 5.55
CA CYS A 347 0.57 -23.93 5.91
C CYS A 347 -0.33 -24.55 6.99
N GLY A 348 -0.07 -25.80 7.39
CA GLY A 348 -0.95 -26.54 8.32
C GLY A 348 -2.34 -26.82 7.75
N LEU A 349 -2.50 -26.78 6.42
CA LEU A 349 -3.75 -27.04 5.71
C LEU A 349 -3.85 -28.53 5.36
N LYS A 350 -5.03 -29.13 5.57
CA LYS A 350 -5.29 -30.47 5.08
C LYS A 350 -5.53 -30.42 3.56
N LYS A 351 -5.00 -31.38 2.81
CA LYS A 351 -5.15 -31.49 1.34
C LYS A 351 -6.63 -31.43 0.92
N GLU A 352 -7.50 -32.05 1.68
CA GLU A 352 -8.95 -32.06 1.47
C GLU A 352 -9.59 -30.65 1.60
N GLN A 353 -8.98 -29.75 2.36
CA GLN A 353 -9.43 -28.37 2.51
C GLN A 353 -9.05 -27.50 1.30
N ILE A 354 -7.99 -27.86 0.60
CA ILE A 354 -7.60 -27.24 -0.67
C ILE A 354 -8.51 -27.75 -1.78
N ASP A 355 -8.72 -29.06 -1.87
CA ASP A 355 -9.53 -29.68 -2.92
C ASP A 355 -11.02 -29.30 -2.85
N THR A 356 -11.59 -29.17 -1.63
CA THR A 356 -13.01 -28.81 -1.44
C THR A 356 -13.29 -27.31 -1.52
N SER A 357 -12.35 -26.46 -1.10
CA SER A 357 -12.54 -25.00 -1.16
C SER A 357 -12.40 -24.44 -2.59
N PHE A 358 -11.74 -25.17 -3.49
CA PHE A 358 -11.35 -24.69 -4.81
C PHE A 358 -11.92 -25.47 -6.00
N GLY A 359 -12.82 -26.42 -5.76
CA GLY A 359 -13.53 -27.08 -6.86
C GLY A 359 -12.62 -27.85 -7.84
N ILE A 360 -11.41 -28.26 -7.41
CA ILE A 360 -10.46 -29.06 -8.22
C ILE A 360 -10.90 -30.54 -8.23
N GLY A 361 -12.17 -30.75 -8.45
CA GLY A 361 -12.76 -32.06 -8.67
C GLY A 361 -13.47 -32.05 -10.02
N ARG A 362 -12.76 -32.58 -11.06
CA ARG A 362 -13.24 -32.88 -12.41
C ARG A 362 -13.02 -31.80 -13.48
N ALA A 363 -11.89 -31.89 -14.14
CA ALA A 363 -11.84 -31.74 -15.60
C ALA A 363 -10.83 -32.75 -16.13
N ASP A 364 -11.35 -33.83 -16.72
CA ASP A 364 -10.60 -34.72 -17.59
C ASP A 364 -10.02 -33.93 -18.76
N GLY A 365 -8.72 -34.04 -18.97
CA GLY A 365 -8.10 -33.83 -20.26
C GLY A 365 -7.60 -32.42 -20.61
N ALA A 366 -6.67 -31.88 -19.86
CA ALA A 366 -5.76 -30.84 -20.39
C ALA A 366 -4.31 -31.20 -20.11
N VAL A 367 -3.53 -31.32 -21.20
CA VAL A 367 -2.11 -31.61 -21.18
C VAL A 367 -1.34 -30.47 -20.53
N PRO A 368 -0.45 -30.71 -19.54
CA PRO A 368 0.32 -29.62 -18.92
C PRO A 368 1.31 -29.01 -19.90
N VAL A 369 1.27 -27.72 -20.07
CA VAL A 369 2.34 -26.97 -20.76
C VAL A 369 3.56 -26.95 -19.82
N ALA A 370 4.57 -27.71 -20.18
CA ALA A 370 5.85 -27.77 -19.50
C ALA A 370 6.48 -26.36 -19.45
N MET A 371 6.76 -25.87 -18.25
CA MET A 371 7.59 -24.68 -18.06
C MET A 371 9.00 -24.98 -18.59
N VAL A 372 9.41 -24.28 -19.65
CA VAL A 372 10.79 -24.27 -20.13
C VAL A 372 11.63 -23.53 -19.07
N PRO A 373 12.69 -24.13 -18.52
CA PRO A 373 13.59 -23.42 -17.64
C PRO A 373 14.28 -22.30 -18.44
N VAL A 374 14.19 -21.07 -17.96
CA VAL A 374 14.91 -19.91 -18.50
C VAL A 374 16.40 -20.17 -18.25
N GLN A 375 17.11 -20.59 -19.30
CA GLN A 375 18.57 -20.60 -19.27
C GLN A 375 19.08 -19.15 -19.23
N PRO A 376 20.13 -18.85 -18.45
CA PRO A 376 20.75 -17.54 -18.50
C PRO A 376 21.31 -17.29 -19.90
N SER A 377 20.90 -16.19 -20.55
CA SER A 377 21.44 -15.71 -21.80
C SER A 377 22.95 -15.54 -21.70
N ALA A 378 23.69 -16.41 -22.38
CA ALA A 378 25.12 -16.22 -22.61
C ALA A 378 25.29 -14.97 -23.48
N VAL A 379 25.81 -13.91 -22.90
CA VAL A 379 26.27 -12.73 -23.63
C VAL A 379 27.52 -13.16 -24.38
N ALA A 380 27.44 -13.28 -25.70
CA ALA A 380 28.59 -13.51 -26.57
C ALA A 380 29.50 -12.26 -26.51
N PRO A 381 30.84 -12.43 -26.42
CA PRO A 381 31.75 -11.30 -26.46
C PRO A 381 31.77 -10.67 -27.86
N ALA A 382 31.59 -9.35 -27.91
CA ALA A 382 31.71 -8.58 -29.15
C ALA A 382 33.11 -8.73 -29.73
N ALA A 383 33.19 -9.16 -30.98
CA ALA A 383 34.41 -9.23 -31.74
C ALA A 383 34.95 -7.80 -32.00
N LEU A 384 36.15 -7.55 -31.55
CA LEU A 384 36.96 -6.40 -31.94
C LEU A 384 37.31 -6.51 -33.42
N THR A 385 36.66 -5.70 -34.24
CA THR A 385 37.12 -5.48 -35.63
C THR A 385 38.22 -4.42 -35.62
N SER A 386 39.42 -4.87 -36.01
CA SER A 386 40.60 -4.05 -36.28
C SER A 386 40.33 -3.10 -37.41
N ILE A 387 40.71 -1.84 -37.23
CA ILE A 387 40.82 -0.81 -38.28
C ILE A 387 42.20 -0.98 -38.91
N PRO A 388 42.33 -1.05 -40.23
CA PRO A 388 43.64 -0.94 -40.92
C PRO A 388 43.99 0.53 -41.15
N ASP A 389 45.32 0.78 -41.23
CA ASP A 389 46.13 1.95 -41.42
C ASP A 389 45.52 3.17 -42.16
#